data_e47278c9c4249e212f33a1995569cd21
#
_entry.id   e47278c9c4249e212f33a1995569cd21
#
_cell.length_a   1.000
_cell.length_b   1.000
_cell.length_c   1.000
_cell.angle_alpha   90.00
_cell.angle_beta   90.00
_cell.angle_gamma   90.00
#
_symmetry.space_group_name_H-M   'P 1'
#
loop_
_entity.id
_entity.type
_entity.pdbx_description
1 polymer ?
#
loop_
_entity_poly.entity_id
_entity_poly.type
_entity_poly.pdbx_seq_one_letter_code
_entity_poly.pdbx_strand_id
1 'polypeptide(L)'
;YVRISGTSSYHWQATDENGNIVQWVEQIGSTSTKVANPMYNSIIGTSFTSSYLQFTNNFYAEWQVDKNWKATARIGVSEKRNDMDDFYPASHSIFANVNDILKRGKYIMENGKSSSISGDLNINYNNQFGKHTIFGNAGAFISGEKSSAYRHTAEGFPNNQKADISFAKQYAENSTPTGYSTINREASFLLAASYDYDNRYLADATVRESASSLYGSDNRWANSWSFGIGWNLHNEAILKGVGWIKQLKLRASIGLTGNQNFDTNAAIATYNYYTGVVYGGL
;
A
#
# COMPACT_ATOMS: atom_id res chain seq x y z
N TYR A 1 -12.07 -31.17 -25.56
CA TYR A 1 -10.71 -31.71 -25.77
C TYR A 1 -9.70 -30.58 -25.57
N VAL A 2 -8.96 -30.62 -24.47
CA VAL A 2 -7.79 -29.74 -24.29
C VAL A 2 -6.59 -30.53 -24.80
N ARG A 3 -6.05 -30.15 -25.95
CA ARG A 3 -4.83 -30.74 -26.51
C ARG A 3 -3.63 -29.98 -25.93
N ILE A 4 -2.89 -30.61 -25.02
CA ILE A 4 -1.58 -30.10 -24.63
C ILE A 4 -0.59 -30.63 -25.69
N SER A 5 0.00 -29.73 -26.46
CA SER A 5 1.00 -30.03 -27.48
C SER A 5 2.32 -30.45 -26.82
N GLY A 6 2.53 -31.71 -26.71
CA GLY A 6 3.79 -32.39 -26.39
C GLY A 6 3.87 -33.67 -27.20
N THR A 7 5.05 -34.15 -27.48
CA THR A 7 5.36 -35.31 -28.33
C THR A 7 4.86 -36.67 -27.82
N SER A 8 3.95 -36.70 -26.84
CA SER A 8 3.29 -37.93 -26.37
C SER A 8 1.79 -37.87 -26.67
N SER A 9 1.27 -38.99 -27.16
CA SER A 9 -0.12 -39.20 -27.57
C SER A 9 -1.12 -39.29 -26.39
N TYR A 10 -0.93 -38.49 -25.32
CA TYR A 10 -1.84 -38.48 -24.20
C TYR A 10 -2.96 -37.46 -24.41
N HIS A 11 -4.19 -37.91 -24.29
CA HIS A 11 -5.38 -37.04 -24.34
C HIS A 11 -5.96 -36.91 -22.94
N TRP A 12 -6.27 -35.70 -22.56
CA TRP A 12 -6.98 -35.38 -21.32
C TRP A 12 -8.44 -35.10 -21.64
N GLN A 13 -9.35 -35.82 -21.01
CA GLN A 13 -10.78 -35.60 -21.17
C GLN A 13 -11.33 -34.82 -19.98
N ALA A 14 -11.60 -33.53 -20.20
CA ALA A 14 -12.10 -32.62 -19.16
C ALA A 14 -13.64 -32.61 -19.03
N THR A 15 -14.36 -33.28 -19.97
CA THR A 15 -15.82 -33.38 -20.00
C THR A 15 -16.24 -34.82 -20.20
N ASP A 16 -17.42 -35.19 -19.68
CA ASP A 16 -18.07 -36.48 -19.99
C ASP A 16 -18.62 -36.54 -21.42
N GLU A 17 -19.23 -37.67 -21.78
CA GLU A 17 -19.84 -37.88 -23.10
C GLU A 17 -20.98 -36.91 -23.41
N ASN A 18 -21.60 -36.33 -22.38
CA ASN A 18 -22.68 -35.34 -22.47
C ASN A 18 -22.16 -33.89 -22.49
N GLY A 19 -20.85 -33.69 -22.43
CA GLY A 19 -20.21 -32.37 -22.39
C GLY A 19 -20.16 -31.71 -20.99
N ASN A 20 -20.51 -32.43 -19.92
CA ASN A 20 -20.42 -31.88 -18.56
C ASN A 20 -18.98 -31.94 -18.08
N ILE A 21 -18.55 -30.89 -17.36
CA ILE A 21 -17.21 -30.82 -16.76
C ILE A 21 -17.10 -31.88 -15.65
N VAL A 22 -16.11 -32.77 -15.74
CA VAL A 22 -15.85 -33.81 -14.75
C VAL A 22 -14.87 -33.34 -13.67
N GLN A 23 -15.05 -33.85 -12.43
CA GLN A 23 -14.17 -33.51 -11.31
C GLN A 23 -12.74 -34.05 -11.52
N TRP A 24 -12.62 -35.25 -12.13
CA TRP A 24 -11.33 -35.91 -12.35
C TRP A 24 -11.10 -36.13 -13.81
N VAL A 25 -9.95 -35.71 -14.29
CA VAL A 25 -9.51 -35.97 -15.67
C VAL A 25 -8.65 -37.21 -15.67
N GLU A 26 -8.96 -38.16 -16.57
CA GLU A 26 -8.17 -39.35 -16.77
C GLU A 26 -7.23 -39.13 -17.96
N GLN A 27 -5.98 -39.53 -17.77
CA GLN A 27 -5.02 -39.57 -18.85
C GLN A 27 -5.20 -40.87 -19.62
N ILE A 28 -5.61 -40.79 -20.87
CA ILE A 28 -5.76 -41.96 -21.75
C ILE A 28 -4.38 -42.28 -22.31
N GLY A 29 -3.80 -43.40 -21.89
CA GLY A 29 -2.48 -43.89 -22.31
C GLY A 29 -2.07 -45.13 -21.54
N SER A 30 -0.81 -45.55 -21.62
CA SER A 30 -0.30 -46.82 -21.03
C SER A 30 -0.37 -46.91 -19.51
N THR A 31 -0.56 -45.78 -18.83
CA THR A 31 -0.86 -45.65 -17.36
C THR A 31 -2.00 -44.69 -17.20
N SER A 32 -3.11 -45.13 -16.63
CA SER A 32 -4.21 -44.22 -16.29
C SER A 32 -3.87 -43.44 -15.04
N THR A 33 -3.44 -42.18 -15.18
CA THR A 33 -3.26 -41.26 -14.08
C THR A 33 -4.49 -40.37 -13.96
N LYS A 34 -5.11 -40.35 -12.81
CA LYS A 34 -6.27 -39.52 -12.53
C LYS A 34 -5.84 -38.24 -11.85
N VAL A 35 -6.18 -37.09 -12.42
CA VAL A 35 -5.79 -35.77 -11.94
C VAL A 35 -7.03 -34.90 -11.70
N ALA A 36 -7.04 -34.11 -10.64
CA ALA A 36 -8.14 -33.20 -10.40
C ALA A 36 -8.27 -32.15 -11.51
N ASN A 37 -9.49 -31.87 -11.94
CA ASN A 37 -9.81 -30.94 -13.01
C ASN A 37 -10.02 -29.53 -12.47
N PRO A 38 -9.12 -28.55 -12.72
CA PRO A 38 -9.33 -27.18 -12.25
C PRO A 38 -10.56 -26.50 -12.85
N MET A 39 -11.02 -26.90 -14.03
CA MET A 39 -12.24 -26.34 -14.64
C MET A 39 -13.49 -26.68 -13.82
N TYR A 40 -13.49 -27.80 -13.11
CA TYR A 40 -14.57 -28.20 -12.23
C TYR A 40 -14.80 -27.21 -11.10
N ASN A 41 -13.75 -26.52 -10.65
CA ASN A 41 -13.84 -25.55 -9.58
C ASN A 41 -14.76 -24.35 -9.89
N SER A 42 -14.95 -24.05 -11.20
CA SER A 42 -15.80 -22.93 -11.62
C SER A 42 -17.31 -23.20 -11.49
N ILE A 43 -17.71 -24.48 -11.42
CA ILE A 43 -19.12 -24.90 -11.40
C ILE A 43 -19.62 -25.37 -10.03
N ILE A 44 -18.71 -25.55 -9.06
CA ILE A 44 -19.03 -26.14 -7.75
C ILE A 44 -19.34 -25.12 -6.65
N GLY A 45 -19.48 -23.86 -6.98
CA GLY A 45 -19.76 -22.81 -5.99
C GLY A 45 -18.50 -22.22 -5.31
N THR A 46 -17.32 -22.38 -5.91
CA THR A 46 -16.13 -21.62 -5.50
C THR A 46 -16.44 -20.11 -5.59
N SER A 47 -16.14 -19.39 -4.54
CA SER A 47 -16.46 -17.95 -4.47
C SER A 47 -15.31 -17.18 -3.86
N PHE A 48 -14.88 -16.14 -4.55
CA PHE A 48 -13.88 -15.17 -4.06
C PHE A 48 -14.54 -13.80 -4.12
N THR A 49 -14.69 -13.18 -2.96
CA THR A 49 -15.32 -11.87 -2.84
C THR A 49 -14.38 -10.93 -2.09
N SER A 50 -14.11 -9.79 -2.67
CA SER A 50 -13.40 -8.71 -2.00
C SER A 50 -14.17 -7.42 -2.19
N SER A 51 -14.48 -6.76 -1.10
CA SER A 51 -15.19 -5.49 -1.11
C SER A 51 -14.51 -4.49 -0.19
N TYR A 52 -14.70 -3.21 -0.46
CA TYR A 52 -14.28 -2.17 0.47
C TYR A 52 -15.28 -1.02 0.48
N LEU A 53 -15.36 -0.37 1.62
CA LEU A 53 -16.03 0.90 1.81
C LEU A 53 -15.00 1.92 2.28
N GLN A 54 -14.88 3.03 1.55
CA GLN A 54 -13.98 4.11 1.91
C GLN A 54 -14.73 5.42 1.97
N PHE A 55 -14.58 6.13 3.09
CA PHE A 55 -15.01 7.49 3.27
C PHE A 55 -13.77 8.38 3.38
N THR A 56 -13.71 9.43 2.57
CA THR A 56 -12.62 10.42 2.63
C THR A 56 -13.23 11.81 2.59
N ASN A 57 -12.81 12.67 3.51
CA ASN A 57 -13.21 14.06 3.55
C ASN A 57 -11.98 14.94 3.76
N ASN A 58 -11.91 16.06 3.03
CA ASN A 58 -10.86 17.06 3.14
C ASN A 58 -11.50 18.43 3.34
N PHE A 59 -11.15 19.06 4.45
CA PHE A 59 -11.49 20.45 4.72
C PHE A 59 -10.31 21.33 4.35
N TYR A 60 -10.59 22.39 3.64
CA TYR A 60 -9.59 23.36 3.20
C TYR A 60 -10.04 24.75 3.57
N ALA A 61 -9.13 25.53 4.15
CA ALA A 61 -9.31 26.92 4.43
C ALA A 61 -8.15 27.73 3.85
N GLU A 62 -8.45 28.83 3.22
CA GLU A 62 -7.48 29.78 2.69
C GLU A 62 -7.81 31.15 3.21
N TRP A 63 -6.81 31.83 3.73
CA TRP A 63 -6.91 33.18 4.21
C TRP A 63 -5.84 34.07 3.60
N GLN A 64 -6.27 34.99 2.76
CA GLN A 64 -5.43 36.07 2.26
C GLN A 64 -5.42 37.19 3.29
N VAL A 65 -4.37 37.23 4.14
CA VAL A 65 -4.24 38.20 5.24
C VAL A 65 -4.07 39.62 4.67
N ASP A 66 -3.17 39.73 3.68
CA ASP A 66 -2.97 40.92 2.87
C ASP A 66 -2.40 40.52 1.49
N LYS A 67 -1.96 41.50 0.69
CA LYS A 67 -1.38 41.25 -0.65
C LYS A 67 -0.12 40.38 -0.63
N ASN A 68 0.57 40.28 0.51
CA ASN A 68 1.86 39.61 0.64
C ASN A 68 1.75 38.28 1.41
N TRP A 69 0.80 38.18 2.34
CA TRP A 69 0.66 37.05 3.26
C TRP A 69 -0.57 36.21 2.94
N LYS A 70 -0.36 34.92 2.83
CA LYS A 70 -1.40 33.93 2.61
C LYS A 70 -1.20 32.76 3.56
N ALA A 71 -2.24 32.43 4.30
CA ALA A 71 -2.29 31.24 5.14
C ALA A 71 -3.23 30.21 4.52
N THR A 72 -2.84 28.93 4.53
CA THR A 72 -3.68 27.81 4.13
C THR A 72 -3.66 26.73 5.19
N ALA A 73 -4.82 26.19 5.49
CA ALA A 73 -4.97 25.06 6.40
C ALA A 73 -5.77 23.95 5.71
N ARG A 74 -5.37 22.69 5.92
CA ARG A 74 -6.07 21.54 5.41
C ARG A 74 -6.17 20.48 6.50
N ILE A 75 -7.33 19.84 6.59
CA ILE A 75 -7.55 18.69 7.47
C ILE A 75 -8.16 17.60 6.60
N GLY A 76 -7.51 16.44 6.56
CA GLY A 76 -8.00 15.25 5.88
C GLY A 76 -8.38 14.16 6.88
N VAL A 77 -9.50 13.50 6.64
CA VAL A 77 -9.94 12.33 7.40
C VAL A 77 -10.32 11.24 6.40
N SER A 78 -9.82 10.04 6.60
CA SER A 78 -10.19 8.87 5.80
C SER A 78 -10.42 7.67 6.68
N GLU A 79 -11.48 6.93 6.40
CA GLU A 79 -11.76 5.62 6.97
C GLU A 79 -12.03 4.63 5.84
N LYS A 80 -11.38 3.48 5.89
CA LYS A 80 -11.54 2.39 4.94
C LYS A 80 -11.77 1.10 5.69
N ARG A 81 -12.74 0.32 5.24
CA ARG A 81 -13.01 -1.05 5.67
C ARG A 81 -12.88 -1.95 4.46
N ASN A 82 -12.17 -3.06 4.63
CA ASN A 82 -12.00 -4.09 3.62
C ASN A 82 -12.54 -5.39 4.17
N ASP A 83 -13.32 -6.10 3.36
CA ASP A 83 -13.84 -7.42 3.68
C ASP A 83 -13.49 -8.36 2.52
N MET A 84 -12.92 -9.52 2.85
CA MET A 84 -12.57 -10.57 1.89
C MET A 84 -13.12 -11.90 2.39
N ASP A 85 -13.81 -12.59 1.50
CA ASP A 85 -14.39 -13.90 1.74
C ASP A 85 -14.03 -14.83 0.57
N ASP A 86 -13.20 -15.85 0.84
CA ASP A 86 -12.84 -16.88 -0.11
C ASP A 86 -13.39 -18.21 0.36
N PHE A 87 -14.21 -18.83 -0.46
CA PHE A 87 -14.78 -20.14 -0.20
C PHE A 87 -14.35 -21.16 -1.23
N TYR A 88 -13.82 -22.26 -0.74
CA TYR A 88 -13.40 -23.43 -1.50
C TYR A 88 -14.27 -24.62 -1.09
N PRO A 89 -15.21 -25.10 -1.92
CA PRO A 89 -16.04 -26.26 -1.62
C PRO A 89 -15.24 -27.54 -1.37
N ALA A 90 -15.83 -28.52 -0.68
CA ALA A 90 -15.17 -29.76 -0.34
C ALA A 90 -14.70 -30.58 -1.57
N SER A 91 -15.37 -30.41 -2.71
CA SER A 91 -15.02 -31.06 -3.98
C SER A 91 -13.98 -30.27 -4.82
N HIS A 92 -13.50 -29.11 -4.32
CA HIS A 92 -12.50 -28.32 -5.03
C HIS A 92 -11.20 -29.10 -5.24
N SER A 93 -10.55 -28.88 -6.37
CA SER A 93 -9.33 -29.60 -6.79
C SER A 93 -8.16 -29.51 -5.80
N ILE A 94 -8.10 -28.45 -4.98
CA ILE A 94 -7.06 -28.30 -3.94
C ILE A 94 -7.12 -29.40 -2.89
N PHE A 95 -8.27 -30.05 -2.71
CA PHE A 95 -8.47 -31.13 -1.74
C PHE A 95 -8.32 -32.52 -2.36
N ALA A 96 -7.81 -32.62 -3.60
CA ALA A 96 -7.67 -33.90 -4.31
C ALA A 96 -6.90 -34.95 -3.51
N ASN A 97 -5.86 -34.52 -2.79
CA ASN A 97 -5.01 -35.39 -1.98
C ASN A 97 -5.36 -35.38 -0.50
N VAL A 98 -6.46 -34.74 -0.10
CA VAL A 98 -6.92 -34.73 1.29
C VAL A 98 -7.89 -35.89 1.49
N ASN A 99 -7.47 -36.94 2.21
CA ASN A 99 -8.28 -38.14 2.44
C ASN A 99 -9.41 -37.91 3.46
N ASP A 100 -9.13 -37.10 4.48
CA ASP A 100 -10.13 -36.80 5.52
C ASP A 100 -11.17 -35.82 5.02
N ILE A 101 -12.40 -36.27 4.84
CA ILE A 101 -13.52 -35.45 4.37
C ILE A 101 -13.84 -34.30 5.31
N LEU A 102 -13.50 -34.42 6.59
CA LEU A 102 -13.74 -33.40 7.61
C LEU A 102 -12.72 -32.25 7.55
N LYS A 103 -11.68 -32.39 6.74
CA LYS A 103 -10.67 -31.36 6.43
C LYS A 103 -10.87 -30.77 5.04
N ARG A 104 -11.88 -31.23 4.28
CA ARG A 104 -12.23 -30.67 2.99
C ARG A 104 -13.18 -29.49 3.13
N GLY A 105 -13.15 -28.59 2.17
CA GLY A 105 -13.87 -27.34 2.21
C GLY A 105 -13.13 -26.32 3.10
N LYS A 106 -12.87 -25.15 2.58
CA LYS A 106 -12.12 -24.10 3.27
C LYS A 106 -12.80 -22.74 3.08
N TYR A 107 -12.89 -22.01 4.17
CA TYR A 107 -13.34 -20.62 4.18
C TYR A 107 -12.23 -19.74 4.74
N ILE A 108 -11.88 -18.70 4.02
CA ILE A 108 -10.95 -17.66 4.46
C ILE A 108 -11.73 -16.37 4.55
N MET A 109 -11.75 -15.79 5.73
CA MET A 109 -12.36 -14.49 5.97
C MET A 109 -11.30 -13.52 6.46
N GLU A 110 -11.25 -12.33 5.87
CA GLU A 110 -10.36 -11.26 6.32
C GLU A 110 -11.14 -9.97 6.43
N ASN A 111 -11.06 -9.34 7.60
CA ASN A 111 -11.67 -8.06 7.88
C ASN A 111 -10.58 -7.06 8.23
N GLY A 112 -10.47 -6.00 7.45
CA GLY A 112 -9.50 -4.93 7.62
C GLY A 112 -10.16 -3.59 7.87
N LYS A 113 -9.53 -2.79 8.72
CA LYS A 113 -9.90 -1.40 8.97
C LYS A 113 -8.66 -0.52 8.93
N SER A 114 -8.73 0.59 8.19
CA SER A 114 -7.71 1.64 8.20
C SER A 114 -8.39 2.98 8.44
N SER A 115 -7.84 3.76 9.33
CA SER A 115 -8.28 5.13 9.59
C SER A 115 -7.08 6.06 9.60
N SER A 116 -7.20 7.19 8.91
CA SER A 116 -6.15 8.21 8.88
C SER A 116 -6.72 9.59 9.13
N ILE A 117 -5.93 10.40 9.80
CA ILE A 117 -6.15 11.83 9.96
C ILE A 117 -4.85 12.55 9.58
N SER A 118 -4.98 13.63 8.84
CA SER A 118 -3.85 14.49 8.50
C SER A 118 -4.23 15.95 8.64
N GLY A 119 -3.26 16.78 8.98
CA GLY A 119 -3.42 18.22 9.04
C GLY A 119 -2.18 18.90 8.49
N ASP A 120 -2.37 19.93 7.68
CA ASP A 120 -1.29 20.80 7.24
C ASP A 120 -1.67 22.27 7.38
N LEU A 121 -0.71 23.06 7.78
CA LEU A 121 -0.77 24.50 7.86
C LEU A 121 0.41 25.06 7.09
N ASN A 122 0.16 25.99 6.19
CA ASN A 122 1.21 26.70 5.45
C ASN A 122 0.96 28.20 5.50
N ILE A 123 2.02 28.95 5.80
CA ILE A 123 2.04 30.41 5.76
C ILE A 123 3.04 30.79 4.68
N ASN A 124 2.56 31.53 3.71
CA ASN A 124 3.35 32.00 2.58
C ASN A 124 3.48 33.52 2.63
N TYR A 125 4.68 33.99 2.39
CA TYR A 125 4.99 35.39 2.18
C TYR A 125 5.56 35.60 0.80
N ASN A 126 5.05 36.55 0.05
CA ASN A 126 5.59 36.93 -1.25
C ASN A 126 5.56 38.45 -1.39
N ASN A 127 6.70 39.05 -1.67
CA ASN A 127 6.80 40.50 -1.87
C ASN A 127 7.88 40.83 -2.92
N GLN A 128 7.58 41.85 -3.71
CA GLN A 128 8.51 42.41 -4.65
C GLN A 128 8.69 43.91 -4.37
N PHE A 129 9.93 44.32 -4.14
CA PHE A 129 10.29 45.72 -3.93
C PHE A 129 11.47 46.07 -4.82
N GLY A 130 11.18 46.89 -5.82
CA GLY A 130 12.14 47.24 -6.88
C GLY A 130 12.59 46.01 -7.65
N LYS A 131 13.88 45.72 -7.59
CA LYS A 131 14.49 44.55 -8.24
C LYS A 131 14.57 43.30 -7.36
N HIS A 132 14.07 43.36 -6.14
CA HIS A 132 14.15 42.27 -5.16
C HIS A 132 12.81 41.58 -5.08
N THR A 133 12.79 40.27 -5.22
CA THR A 133 11.64 39.43 -4.93
C THR A 133 12.01 38.45 -3.81
N ILE A 134 11.19 38.40 -2.77
CA ILE A 134 11.35 37.49 -1.65
C ILE A 134 10.10 36.61 -1.58
N PHE A 135 10.32 35.31 -1.51
CA PHE A 135 9.31 34.33 -1.17
C PHE A 135 9.74 33.59 0.11
N GLY A 136 8.82 33.43 1.05
CA GLY A 136 8.99 32.63 2.26
C GLY A 136 7.82 31.68 2.44
N ASN A 137 8.09 30.48 2.93
CA ASN A 137 7.08 29.51 3.35
C ASN A 137 7.44 28.95 4.71
N ALA A 138 6.48 28.94 5.63
CA ALA A 138 6.55 28.20 6.88
C ALA A 138 5.40 27.18 6.88
N GLY A 139 5.73 25.91 7.01
CA GLY A 139 4.78 24.78 6.97
C GLY A 139 4.86 23.93 8.22
N ALA A 140 3.72 23.43 8.66
CA ALA A 140 3.61 22.37 9.66
C ALA A 140 2.68 21.28 9.14
N PHE A 141 3.06 20.02 9.33
CA PHE A 141 2.30 18.86 8.93
C PHE A 141 2.25 17.86 10.08
N ILE A 142 1.09 17.27 10.29
CA ILE A 142 0.88 16.14 11.19
C ILE A 142 0.04 15.08 10.49
N SER A 143 0.33 13.83 10.77
CA SER A 143 -0.54 12.72 10.36
C SER A 143 -0.55 11.59 11.37
N GLY A 144 -1.64 10.85 11.37
CA GLY A 144 -1.80 9.62 12.12
C GLY A 144 -2.58 8.62 11.29
N GLU A 145 -2.05 7.41 11.20
CA GLU A 145 -2.71 6.28 10.56
C GLU A 145 -2.78 5.10 11.53
N LYS A 146 -3.94 4.48 11.61
CA LYS A 146 -4.15 3.23 12.33
C LYS A 146 -4.73 2.22 11.36
N SER A 147 -4.05 1.07 11.22
CA SER A 147 -4.49 -0.05 10.41
C SER A 147 -4.58 -1.31 11.27
N SER A 148 -5.61 -2.10 11.04
CA SER A 148 -5.73 -3.43 11.64
C SER A 148 -6.43 -4.37 10.67
N ALA A 149 -6.05 -5.64 10.69
CA ALA A 149 -6.75 -6.69 9.99
C ALA A 149 -6.72 -7.98 10.80
N TYR A 150 -7.76 -8.80 10.62
CA TYR A 150 -7.89 -10.11 11.20
C TYR A 150 -8.24 -11.09 10.09
N ARG A 151 -7.56 -12.23 10.07
CA ARG A 151 -7.79 -13.32 9.12
C ARG A 151 -8.10 -14.60 9.85
N HIS A 152 -9.17 -15.24 9.42
CA HIS A 152 -9.64 -16.53 9.88
C HIS A 152 -9.63 -17.51 8.72
N THR A 153 -9.10 -18.70 8.97
CA THR A 153 -9.11 -19.79 7.99
C THR A 153 -9.77 -21.00 8.67
N ALA A 154 -10.92 -21.37 8.17
CA ALA A 154 -11.71 -22.48 8.70
C ALA A 154 -11.86 -23.59 7.67
N GLU A 155 -12.00 -24.83 8.11
CA GLU A 155 -12.14 -26.04 7.28
C GLU A 155 -13.27 -26.93 7.74
N GLY A 156 -13.62 -27.92 6.92
CA GLY A 156 -14.65 -28.92 7.25
C GLY A 156 -16.05 -28.45 6.87
N PHE A 157 -16.23 -28.05 5.61
CA PHE A 157 -17.53 -27.75 5.01
C PHE A 157 -18.00 -28.96 4.22
N PRO A 158 -18.99 -29.74 4.71
CA PRO A 158 -19.33 -31.06 4.15
C PRO A 158 -20.04 -30.99 2.79
N ASN A 159 -20.54 -29.84 2.40
CA ASN A 159 -21.22 -29.64 1.11
C ASN A 159 -20.57 -28.54 0.28
N ASN A 160 -20.95 -28.46 -0.99
CA ASN A 160 -20.38 -27.49 -1.94
C ASN A 160 -21.09 -26.13 -1.94
N GLN A 161 -22.09 -25.92 -1.12
CA GLN A 161 -22.78 -24.63 -1.07
C GLN A 161 -22.01 -23.66 -0.22
N LYS A 162 -21.91 -22.42 -0.71
CA LYS A 162 -21.32 -21.34 0.10
C LYS A 162 -22.12 -21.19 1.37
N ALA A 163 -21.46 -21.38 2.47
CA ALA A 163 -22.01 -21.27 3.80
C ALA A 163 -21.29 -20.14 4.57
N ASP A 164 -21.85 -19.73 5.67
CA ASP A 164 -21.18 -18.83 6.62
C ASP A 164 -20.01 -19.57 7.28
N ILE A 165 -18.98 -18.83 7.69
CA ILE A 165 -17.80 -19.41 8.36
C ILE A 165 -18.17 -20.18 9.64
N SER A 166 -19.28 -19.83 10.28
CA SER A 166 -19.79 -20.51 11.48
C SER A 166 -20.21 -21.96 11.24
N PHE A 167 -20.39 -22.38 9.98
CA PHE A 167 -20.67 -23.77 9.63
C PHE A 167 -19.41 -24.63 9.47
N ALA A 168 -18.23 -24.04 9.63
CA ALA A 168 -16.99 -24.81 9.64
C ALA A 168 -16.94 -25.74 10.84
N LYS A 169 -16.33 -26.88 10.66
CA LYS A 169 -16.10 -27.82 11.76
C LYS A 169 -15.03 -27.31 12.72
N GLN A 170 -13.97 -26.70 12.19
CA GLN A 170 -12.81 -26.27 12.95
C GLN A 170 -12.00 -25.21 12.18
N TYR A 171 -11.03 -24.56 12.86
CA TYR A 171 -9.96 -23.86 12.16
C TYR A 171 -9.10 -24.86 11.38
N ALA A 172 -8.57 -24.40 10.22
CA ALA A 172 -7.72 -25.24 9.40
C ALA A 172 -6.52 -25.76 10.20
N GLU A 173 -6.13 -27.01 9.94
CA GLU A 173 -5.04 -27.67 10.64
C GLU A 173 -3.76 -26.82 10.57
N ASN A 174 -3.06 -26.69 11.69
CA ASN A 174 -1.89 -25.83 11.87
C ASN A 174 -2.13 -24.34 11.57
N SER A 175 -3.38 -23.88 11.62
CA SER A 175 -3.72 -22.48 11.51
C SER A 175 -4.41 -21.97 12.77
N THR A 176 -4.14 -20.71 13.09
CA THR A 176 -4.83 -19.95 14.14
C THR A 176 -5.33 -18.65 13.53
N PRO A 177 -6.32 -17.99 14.14
CA PRO A 177 -6.64 -16.62 13.74
C PRO A 177 -5.39 -15.77 13.77
N THR A 178 -5.14 -15.04 12.68
CA THR A 178 -4.02 -14.13 12.58
C THR A 178 -4.53 -12.70 12.48
N GLY A 179 -3.71 -11.76 12.89
CA GLY A 179 -4.05 -10.36 12.77
C GLY A 179 -2.87 -9.45 13.07
N TYR A 180 -3.03 -8.20 12.70
CA TYR A 180 -2.08 -7.16 13.02
C TYR A 180 -2.81 -5.86 13.37
N SER A 181 -2.13 -5.02 14.12
CA SER A 181 -2.55 -3.64 14.33
C SER A 181 -1.32 -2.76 14.31
N THR A 182 -1.34 -1.74 13.47
CA THR A 182 -0.25 -0.79 13.30
C THR A 182 -0.76 0.62 13.54
N ILE A 183 0.09 1.46 14.14
CA ILE A 183 -0.16 2.88 14.35
C ILE A 183 1.08 3.63 13.89
N ASN A 184 0.91 4.46 12.86
CA ASN A 184 1.93 5.34 12.36
C ASN A 184 1.55 6.79 12.66
N ARG A 185 2.52 7.58 13.11
CA ARG A 185 2.35 9.00 13.36
C ARG A 185 3.53 9.76 12.80
N GLU A 186 3.25 10.86 12.18
CA GLU A 186 4.25 11.74 11.60
C GLU A 186 3.98 13.18 11.99
N ALA A 187 5.06 13.94 12.17
CA ALA A 187 5.01 15.38 12.28
C ALA A 187 6.18 15.98 11.52
N SER A 188 5.98 17.08 10.84
CA SER A 188 7.09 17.80 10.21
C SER A 188 6.87 19.29 10.23
N PHE A 189 7.99 20.02 10.30
CA PHE A 189 8.06 21.47 10.16
C PHE A 189 8.96 21.80 8.99
N LEU A 190 8.53 22.75 8.18
CA LEU A 190 9.21 23.22 6.99
C LEU A 190 9.41 24.72 7.06
N LEU A 191 10.63 25.16 6.80
CA LEU A 191 10.93 26.56 6.48
C LEU A 191 11.62 26.59 5.12
N ALA A 192 11.10 27.42 4.21
CA ALA A 192 11.69 27.60 2.92
C ALA A 192 11.71 29.12 2.60
N ALA A 193 12.79 29.56 2.01
CA ALA A 193 12.93 30.91 1.53
C ALA A 193 13.59 30.92 0.15
N SER A 194 13.13 31.80 -0.72
CA SER A 194 13.81 32.09 -1.99
C SER A 194 13.89 33.57 -2.21
N TYR A 195 14.99 33.95 -2.81
CA TYR A 195 15.33 35.31 -3.15
C TYR A 195 15.73 35.43 -4.61
N ASP A 196 15.21 36.43 -5.28
CA ASP A 196 15.56 36.77 -6.65
C ASP A 196 15.93 38.25 -6.76
N TYR A 197 17.04 38.50 -7.37
CA TYR A 197 17.49 39.85 -7.69
C TYR A 197 17.46 40.10 -9.18
N ASP A 198 16.60 41.02 -9.65
CA ASP A 198 16.47 41.50 -11.02
C ASP A 198 16.24 40.37 -12.04
N ASN A 199 15.59 39.26 -11.62
CA ASN A 199 15.46 38.02 -12.39
C ASN A 199 16.80 37.46 -12.90
N ARG A 200 17.91 37.80 -12.26
CA ARG A 200 19.28 37.40 -12.63
C ARG A 200 19.89 36.46 -11.62
N TYR A 201 19.92 36.82 -10.37
CA TYR A 201 20.56 36.08 -9.30
C TYR A 201 19.51 35.51 -8.38
N LEU A 202 19.55 34.19 -8.20
CA LEU A 202 18.60 33.43 -7.44
C LEU A 202 19.30 32.73 -6.29
N ALA A 203 18.69 32.70 -5.13
CA ALA A 203 19.11 31.90 -3.98
C ALA A 203 17.89 31.26 -3.35
N ASP A 204 17.99 30.00 -2.96
CA ASP A 204 16.96 29.28 -2.22
C ASP A 204 17.57 28.50 -1.06
N ALA A 205 16.82 28.43 0.04
CA ALA A 205 17.16 27.64 1.20
C ALA A 205 15.91 26.95 1.74
N THR A 206 16.06 25.70 2.17
CA THR A 206 14.99 24.92 2.78
C THR A 206 15.55 24.14 3.96
N VAL A 207 14.82 24.15 5.06
CA VAL A 207 15.07 23.33 6.25
C VAL A 207 13.79 22.60 6.60
N ARG A 208 13.88 21.31 6.83
CA ARG A 208 12.76 20.48 7.27
C ARG A 208 13.20 19.59 8.41
N GLU A 209 12.44 19.64 9.49
CA GLU A 209 12.49 18.70 10.60
C GLU A 209 11.29 17.75 10.50
N SER A 210 11.54 16.46 10.55
CA SER A 210 10.50 15.43 10.43
C SER A 210 10.65 14.42 11.55
N ALA A 211 9.55 14.12 12.22
CA ALA A 211 9.46 13.06 13.20
C ALA A 211 8.52 11.96 12.71
N SER A 212 8.87 10.71 12.97
CA SER A 212 8.04 9.56 12.68
C SER A 212 8.05 8.55 13.82
N SER A 213 6.90 7.93 14.08
CA SER A 213 6.81 6.82 15.02
C SER A 213 7.53 5.56 14.52
N LEU A 214 7.93 5.53 13.24
CA LEU A 214 8.72 4.44 12.64
C LEU A 214 10.20 4.50 13.05
N TYR A 215 10.66 5.65 13.52
CA TYR A 215 12.02 5.80 14.01
C TYR A 215 12.17 5.24 15.42
N GLY A 216 13.37 4.78 15.75
CA GLY A 216 13.71 4.35 17.10
C GLY A 216 13.50 5.44 18.14
N SER A 217 13.26 5.04 19.40
CA SER A 217 12.90 5.95 20.51
C SER A 217 13.91 7.09 20.70
N ASP A 218 15.19 6.84 20.38
CA ASP A 218 16.27 7.78 20.66
C ASP A 218 16.53 8.80 19.53
N ASN A 219 16.04 8.52 18.32
CA ASN A 219 16.24 9.37 17.14
C ASN A 219 14.96 9.53 16.34
N ARG A 220 13.93 10.09 16.94
CA ARG A 220 12.62 10.27 16.28
C ARG A 220 12.57 11.43 15.30
N TRP A 221 13.53 12.35 15.38
CA TRP A 221 13.61 13.53 14.53
C TRP A 221 14.71 13.36 13.48
N ALA A 222 14.38 13.67 12.25
CA ALA A 222 15.31 13.71 11.13
C ALA A 222 15.32 15.10 10.53
N ASN A 223 16.51 15.65 10.41
CA ASN A 223 16.75 16.95 9.80
C ASN A 223 17.10 16.75 8.31
N SER A 224 16.52 17.57 7.47
CA SER A 224 16.90 17.71 6.08
C SER A 224 17.00 19.18 5.69
N TRP A 225 17.95 19.52 4.87
CA TRP A 225 18.16 20.89 4.41
C TRP A 225 18.70 20.92 2.99
N SER A 226 18.41 22.00 2.28
CA SER A 226 19.00 22.28 0.99
C SER A 226 19.28 23.77 0.85
N PHE A 227 20.32 24.08 0.10
CA PHE A 227 20.67 25.41 -0.32
C PHE A 227 20.96 25.40 -1.81
N GLY A 228 20.41 26.35 -2.54
CA GLY A 228 20.59 26.47 -3.98
C GLY A 228 20.92 27.91 -4.38
N ILE A 229 21.70 28.04 -5.45
CA ILE A 229 21.93 29.30 -6.14
C ILE A 229 21.67 29.13 -7.63
N GLY A 230 21.21 30.19 -8.25
CA GLY A 230 20.91 30.21 -9.67
C GLY A 230 21.33 31.52 -10.32
N TRP A 231 21.75 31.45 -11.57
CA TRP A 231 22.11 32.61 -12.37
C TRP A 231 21.42 32.53 -13.75
N ASN A 232 20.55 33.47 -14.02
CA ASN A 232 19.89 33.63 -15.31
C ASN A 232 20.76 34.47 -16.23
N LEU A 233 21.72 33.83 -16.87
CA LEU A 233 22.70 34.45 -17.79
C LEU A 233 22.03 35.18 -18.95
N HIS A 234 20.90 34.68 -19.44
CA HIS A 234 20.15 35.30 -20.52
C HIS A 234 19.61 36.71 -20.20
N ASN A 235 19.55 37.06 -18.90
CA ASN A 235 19.13 38.38 -18.45
C ASN A 235 20.31 39.34 -18.27
N GLU A 236 21.55 38.88 -18.47
CA GLU A 236 22.71 39.74 -18.43
C GLU A 236 22.80 40.66 -19.67
N ALA A 237 23.31 41.87 -19.47
CA ALA A 237 23.42 42.87 -20.55
C ALA A 237 24.16 42.38 -21.80
N ILE A 238 25.16 41.50 -21.60
CA ILE A 238 25.98 40.92 -22.64
C ILE A 238 25.19 39.96 -23.54
N LEU A 239 24.18 39.27 -22.98
CA LEU A 239 23.38 38.25 -23.67
C LEU A 239 22.01 38.73 -24.15
N LYS A 240 21.51 39.86 -23.63
CA LYS A 240 20.21 40.45 -23.99
C LYS A 240 19.98 40.74 -25.48
N GLY A 241 21.04 40.82 -26.28
CA GLY A 241 20.96 41.06 -27.70
C GLY A 241 21.13 39.84 -28.61
N VAL A 242 21.37 38.66 -28.00
CA VAL A 242 21.71 37.45 -28.75
C VAL A 242 20.41 36.68 -29.06
N GLY A 243 19.82 36.94 -30.23
CA GLY A 243 18.45 36.48 -30.59
C GLY A 243 18.22 34.98 -30.64
N TRP A 244 19.26 34.13 -30.65
CA TRP A 244 19.15 32.68 -30.61
C TRP A 244 19.21 32.09 -29.19
N ILE A 245 19.65 32.88 -28.18
CA ILE A 245 19.64 32.46 -26.77
C ILE A 245 18.36 32.99 -26.13
N LYS A 246 17.32 32.17 -26.09
CA LYS A 246 16.06 32.49 -25.40
C LYS A 246 16.12 32.28 -23.90
N GLN A 247 16.85 31.26 -23.45
CA GLN A 247 17.00 30.94 -22.03
C GLN A 247 18.36 30.28 -21.80
N LEU A 248 19.12 30.81 -20.85
CA LEU A 248 20.37 30.24 -20.37
C LEU A 248 20.42 30.45 -18.84
N LYS A 249 20.36 29.38 -18.08
CA LYS A 249 20.39 29.40 -16.61
C LYS A 249 21.41 28.40 -16.08
N LEU A 250 22.28 28.87 -15.20
CA LEU A 250 23.14 28.00 -14.38
C LEU A 250 22.51 27.84 -13.01
N ARG A 251 22.59 26.63 -12.45
CA ARG A 251 22.12 26.33 -11.09
C ARG A 251 23.07 25.36 -10.40
N ALA A 252 23.33 25.61 -9.11
CA ALA A 252 24.02 24.69 -8.24
C ALA A 252 23.24 24.56 -6.92
N SER A 253 23.20 23.37 -6.36
CA SER A 253 22.56 23.13 -5.07
C SER A 253 23.29 22.06 -4.28
N ILE A 254 23.22 22.19 -2.96
CA ILE A 254 23.74 21.24 -2.01
C ILE A 254 22.69 20.99 -0.94
N GLY A 255 22.61 19.79 -0.41
CA GLY A 255 21.65 19.47 0.64
C GLY A 255 21.87 18.09 1.24
N LEU A 256 21.19 17.88 2.34
CA LEU A 256 21.07 16.61 3.05
C LEU A 256 19.62 16.20 3.07
N THR A 257 19.32 14.98 2.63
CA THR A 257 17.97 14.39 2.70
C THR A 257 18.04 13.05 3.44
N GLY A 258 17.07 12.81 4.32
CA GLY A 258 16.88 11.52 4.97
C GLY A 258 15.90 10.63 4.19
N ASN A 259 16.04 9.33 4.33
CA ASN A 259 15.07 8.36 3.84
C ASN A 259 14.22 7.84 5.02
N GLN A 260 12.91 7.81 4.87
CA GLN A 260 11.95 7.36 5.89
C GLN A 260 11.31 5.99 5.56
N ASN A 261 11.87 5.25 4.62
CA ASN A 261 11.30 4.01 4.12
C ASN A 261 11.70 2.81 4.98
N PHE A 262 11.19 2.76 6.22
CA PHE A 262 11.40 1.66 7.16
C PHE A 262 10.07 0.97 7.46
N ASP A 263 10.12 -0.35 7.71
CA ASP A 263 8.97 -1.11 8.19
C ASP A 263 8.55 -0.64 9.59
N THR A 264 7.25 -0.69 9.87
CA THR A 264 6.61 -0.17 11.09
C THR A 264 7.24 -0.65 12.40
N ASN A 265 7.97 -1.75 12.40
CA ASN A 265 8.60 -2.34 13.58
C ASN A 265 10.10 -2.53 13.44
N ALA A 266 10.74 -1.89 12.45
CA ALA A 266 12.18 -2.09 12.18
C ALA A 266 13.09 -1.73 13.37
N ALA A 267 12.64 -0.81 14.23
CA ALA A 267 13.38 -0.35 15.40
C ALA A 267 12.97 -1.04 16.72
N ILE A 268 12.07 -2.03 16.67
CA ILE A 268 11.53 -2.69 17.87
C ILE A 268 11.78 -4.19 17.74
N ALA A 269 12.28 -4.81 18.81
CA ALA A 269 12.38 -6.27 18.86
C ALA A 269 10.97 -6.88 18.81
N THR A 270 10.69 -7.68 17.78
CA THR A 270 9.43 -8.38 17.61
C THR A 270 9.59 -9.85 17.99
N TYR A 271 8.63 -10.38 18.72
CA TYR A 271 8.59 -11.78 19.11
C TYR A 271 7.41 -12.46 18.44
N ASN A 272 7.66 -13.59 17.80
CA ASN A 272 6.60 -14.45 17.28
C ASN A 272 6.38 -15.62 18.23
N TYR A 273 5.12 -15.90 18.55
CA TYR A 273 4.80 -17.13 19.27
C TYR A 273 5.00 -18.32 18.34
N TYR A 274 5.90 -19.22 18.73
CA TYR A 274 6.10 -20.48 18.03
C TYR A 274 5.18 -21.54 18.63
N THR A 275 4.14 -21.90 17.89
CA THR A 275 3.11 -22.86 18.36
C THR A 275 3.50 -24.32 18.17
N GLY A 276 4.68 -24.60 17.63
CA GLY A 276 5.17 -25.96 17.33
C GLY A 276 5.89 -26.68 18.47
N VAL A 277 6.11 -26.03 19.60
CA VAL A 277 6.76 -26.65 20.77
C VAL A 277 5.84 -26.56 21.97
N VAL A 278 5.32 -27.67 22.41
CA VAL A 278 4.64 -27.78 23.71
C VAL A 278 5.73 -27.68 24.78
N TYR A 279 5.81 -26.53 25.45
CA TYR A 279 6.70 -26.37 26.60
C TYR A 279 6.10 -27.12 27.79
N GLY A 280 6.84 -28.12 28.26
CA GLY A 280 6.63 -28.80 29.54
C GLY A 280 5.36 -29.68 29.54
N GLY A 281 5.54 -30.96 29.59
CA GLY A 281 4.45 -31.87 29.87
C GLY A 281 3.59 -31.37 31.05
N LEU A 282 2.40 -30.90 30.71
CA LEU A 282 1.23 -30.89 31.54
C LEU A 282 0.18 -31.71 30.84
#